data_76f66a544144483bf01eafc500b57d48
#
_entry.id   76f66a544144483bf01eafc500b57d48
#
_cell.length_a   1.000
_cell.length_b   1.000
_cell.length_c   1.000
_cell.angle_alpha   90.00
_cell.angle_beta   90.00
_cell.angle_gamma   90.00
#
_symmetry.space_group_name_H-M   'P 1'
#
loop_
_entity.id
_entity.type
_entity.pdbx_description
1 polymer ?
#
loop_
_entity_poly.entity_id
_entity_poly.type
_entity_poly.pdbx_seq_one_letter_code
_entity_poly.pdbx_strand_id
1 'polypeptide(L)'
;MGVPKVFHLVKQGYKVWTVGDDIAWLRVGPDGRLWASNPEAGFFGVVPGTNSRSNPNAVATIRTNTIYTNVGKLPNGDVWWEGHDNLPPDECLDWKGQKWTPDSETKAAHPNSRFTAPARQCPSIAPNWEDPAGVPLDAILFGGRRAHLTPLITQSFNWQHGVFMGATMASETTAAQQGGNVGVVRRDPMAMLPFCGYNMADYFSHWLAMGAKIKNPPKIFLANWFRQSKDGKYLWPGYGDNMRVLLWILDRAQGKGAAVESPIGTLPTKDAVDVGGLNLSSQVMEELLSVDRGAWETEIADIDKFFAQFGARLPAALKAERDALAARIKKA
;
A
#
# COMPACT_ATOMS: atom_id res chain seq x y z
N MET A 1 -0.08 8.07 3.01
CA MET A 1 1.05 7.10 2.93
C MET A 1 2.22 7.70 3.67
N GLY A 2 2.68 7.07 4.75
CA GLY A 2 3.86 7.54 5.44
C GLY A 2 5.09 7.24 4.58
N VAL A 3 5.94 8.25 4.36
CA VAL A 3 7.26 8.02 3.78
C VAL A 3 8.00 7.00 4.66
N PRO A 4 8.55 5.91 4.13
CA PRO A 4 9.30 4.94 4.93
C PRO A 4 10.32 5.66 5.79
N LYS A 5 10.56 5.17 7.01
CA LYS A 5 11.62 5.73 7.86
C LYS A 5 12.96 5.58 7.14
N VAL A 6 13.33 6.58 6.34
CA VAL A 6 14.57 6.70 5.57
C VAL A 6 15.80 6.42 6.45
N PHE A 7 15.66 6.55 7.75
CA PHE A 7 16.72 6.37 8.73
C PHE A 7 17.44 5.01 8.69
N HIS A 8 16.72 3.91 8.47
CA HIS A 8 17.38 2.59 8.42
C HIS A 8 18.08 2.32 7.10
N LEU A 9 17.49 2.74 5.98
CA LEU A 9 18.10 2.53 4.65
C LEU A 9 19.35 3.38 4.44
N VAL A 10 19.33 4.65 4.85
CA VAL A 10 20.49 5.54 4.73
C VAL A 10 21.66 5.01 5.55
N LYS A 11 21.43 4.44 6.75
CA LYS A 11 22.47 3.77 7.54
C LYS A 11 23.06 2.53 6.85
N GLN A 12 22.34 1.91 5.94
CA GLN A 12 22.78 0.76 5.14
C GLN A 12 23.32 1.16 3.75
N GLY A 13 23.46 2.48 3.49
CA GLY A 13 23.99 2.99 2.23
C GLY A 13 22.96 3.14 1.09
N TYR A 14 21.67 2.89 1.35
CA TYR A 14 20.62 3.12 0.36
C TYR A 14 20.25 4.61 0.25
N LYS A 15 19.95 5.04 -0.97
CA LYS A 15 19.28 6.34 -1.25
C LYS A 15 17.83 6.09 -1.57
N VAL A 16 16.94 6.92 -1.00
CA VAL A 16 15.50 6.84 -1.25
C VAL A 16 15.06 8.15 -1.88
N TRP A 17 14.46 8.05 -3.07
CA TRP A 17 13.91 9.17 -3.80
C TRP A 17 12.39 9.00 -3.95
N THR A 18 11.65 10.09 -3.83
CA THR A 18 10.22 10.14 -4.05
C THR A 18 9.95 10.75 -5.42
N VAL A 19 9.15 10.08 -6.25
CA VAL A 19 8.72 10.60 -7.56
C VAL A 19 7.28 11.13 -7.48
N GLY A 20 6.42 10.47 -6.73
CA GLY A 20 5.02 10.82 -6.51
C GLY A 20 4.45 10.05 -5.34
N ASP A 21 3.21 10.34 -4.93
CA ASP A 21 2.56 9.71 -3.77
C ASP A 21 1.20 9.08 -4.06
N ASP A 22 0.59 9.35 -5.22
CA ASP A 22 -0.74 8.86 -5.57
C ASP A 22 -0.77 8.24 -6.97
N ILE A 23 -0.91 9.04 -8.03
CA ILE A 23 -1.09 8.56 -9.41
C ILE A 23 0.25 8.24 -10.06
N ALA A 24 0.33 7.09 -10.71
CA ALA A 24 1.43 6.73 -11.60
C ALA A 24 0.88 6.36 -12.98
N TRP A 25 1.36 7.04 -14.02
CA TRP A 25 1.09 6.64 -15.39
C TRP A 25 2.14 5.66 -15.87
N LEU A 26 1.68 4.49 -16.28
CA LEU A 26 2.55 3.40 -16.71
C LEU A 26 2.57 3.31 -18.24
N ARG A 27 3.76 3.20 -18.82
CA ARG A 27 3.97 3.02 -20.26
C ARG A 27 5.15 2.09 -20.56
N VAL A 28 5.12 1.45 -21.71
CA VAL A 28 6.30 0.70 -22.20
C VAL A 28 7.28 1.70 -22.75
N GLY A 29 8.49 1.72 -22.22
CA GLY A 29 9.60 2.54 -22.67
C GLY A 29 10.28 1.97 -23.91
N PRO A 30 11.19 2.74 -24.53
CA PRO A 30 11.91 2.33 -25.75
C PRO A 30 12.82 1.10 -25.54
N ASP A 31 13.21 0.84 -24.30
CA ASP A 31 13.97 -0.34 -23.87
C ASP A 31 13.11 -1.59 -23.69
N GLY A 32 11.79 -1.46 -23.86
CA GLY A 32 10.82 -2.54 -23.65
C GLY A 32 10.50 -2.84 -22.17
N ARG A 33 10.97 -2.02 -21.23
CA ARG A 33 10.59 -2.09 -19.82
C ARG A 33 9.33 -1.27 -19.56
N LEU A 34 8.68 -1.52 -18.42
CA LEU A 34 7.63 -0.65 -17.92
C LEU A 34 8.26 0.56 -17.21
N TRP A 35 7.75 1.76 -17.53
CA TRP A 35 8.17 3.03 -16.96
C TRP A 35 6.97 3.71 -16.31
N ALA A 36 7.21 4.42 -15.21
CA ALA A 36 6.21 5.18 -14.49
C ALA A 36 6.57 6.67 -14.48
N SER A 37 5.58 7.52 -14.73
CA SER A 37 5.69 8.97 -14.56
C SER A 37 4.59 9.45 -13.61
N ASN A 38 4.93 10.46 -12.80
CA ASN A 38 3.96 11.14 -11.94
C ASN A 38 3.32 12.30 -12.72
N PRO A 39 1.99 12.32 -12.89
CA PRO A 39 1.30 13.43 -13.56
C PRO A 39 1.02 14.64 -12.65
N GLU A 40 1.36 14.57 -11.36
CA GLU A 40 1.00 15.56 -10.37
C GLU A 40 2.20 16.40 -9.92
N ALA A 41 1.99 17.70 -9.72
CA ALA A 41 3.02 18.62 -9.23
C ALA A 41 3.00 18.79 -7.69
N GLY A 42 2.18 18.03 -6.99
CA GLY A 42 1.98 18.12 -5.54
C GLY A 42 1.80 16.78 -4.87
N PHE A 43 1.83 16.80 -3.56
CA PHE A 43 1.48 15.69 -2.69
C PHE A 43 0.14 15.93 -2.01
N PHE A 44 -0.63 14.87 -1.80
CA PHE A 44 -1.91 14.90 -1.13
C PHE A 44 -1.94 13.86 -0.01
N GLY A 45 -1.88 14.30 1.23
CA GLY A 45 -1.71 13.42 2.38
C GLY A 45 -2.75 13.60 3.48
N VAL A 46 -2.78 12.65 4.40
CA VAL A 46 -3.59 12.67 5.63
C VAL A 46 -2.84 13.46 6.70
N VAL A 47 -3.55 14.32 7.41
CA VAL A 47 -2.97 15.21 8.44
C VAL A 47 -2.94 14.57 9.84
N PRO A 48 -4.02 13.96 10.35
CA PRO A 48 -4.05 13.48 11.73
C PRO A 48 -2.92 12.49 12.06
N GLY A 49 -2.25 12.74 13.19
CA GLY A 49 -1.10 11.94 13.63
C GLY A 49 0.22 12.23 12.90
N THR A 50 0.21 13.11 11.89
CA THR A 50 1.44 13.53 11.19
C THR A 50 2.23 14.49 12.07
N ASN A 51 3.48 14.13 12.38
CA ASN A 51 4.40 14.93 13.18
C ASN A 51 5.86 14.63 12.81
N SER A 52 6.80 15.41 13.33
CA SER A 52 8.22 15.30 13.00
C SER A 52 8.85 13.96 13.43
N ARG A 53 8.31 13.29 14.44
CA ARG A 53 8.78 11.99 14.91
C ARG A 53 8.33 10.86 14.00
N SER A 54 7.06 10.89 13.57
CA SER A 54 6.46 9.82 12.74
C SER A 54 6.74 10.03 11.24
N ASN A 55 6.66 11.30 10.76
CA ASN A 55 6.68 11.64 9.34
C ASN A 55 7.52 12.92 9.06
N PRO A 56 8.84 12.93 9.36
CA PRO A 56 9.65 14.16 9.28
C PRO A 56 9.67 14.79 7.89
N ASN A 57 9.73 14.00 6.82
CA ASN A 57 9.70 14.53 5.46
C ASN A 57 8.33 15.14 5.09
N ALA A 58 7.23 14.55 5.55
CA ALA A 58 5.90 15.13 5.34
C ALA A 58 5.80 16.48 6.05
N VAL A 59 6.22 16.57 7.33
CA VAL A 59 6.22 17.82 8.08
C VAL A 59 7.09 18.88 7.40
N ALA A 60 8.28 18.51 6.90
CA ALA A 60 9.14 19.41 6.16
C ALA A 60 8.48 19.90 4.86
N THR A 61 7.76 19.03 4.17
CA THR A 61 7.06 19.33 2.91
C THR A 61 5.93 20.35 3.12
N ILE A 62 5.19 20.25 4.24
CA ILE A 62 3.98 21.03 4.49
C ILE A 62 4.21 22.33 5.29
N ARG A 63 5.44 22.73 5.51
CA ARG A 63 5.77 23.93 6.28
C ARG A 63 5.25 25.23 5.67
N THR A 64 5.22 25.32 4.35
CA THR A 64 4.84 26.51 3.60
C THR A 64 4.05 26.13 2.36
N ASN A 65 3.32 27.11 1.77
CA ASN A 65 2.59 26.92 0.51
C ASN A 65 1.69 25.67 0.50
N THR A 66 1.04 25.41 1.63
CA THR A 66 0.23 24.21 1.83
C THR A 66 -1.23 24.60 2.01
N ILE A 67 -2.12 23.87 1.35
CA ILE A 67 -3.55 23.98 1.57
C ILE A 67 -3.95 22.83 2.50
N TYR A 68 -4.69 23.16 3.55
CA TYR A 68 -5.25 22.20 4.50
C TYR A 68 -6.76 22.18 4.40
N THR A 69 -7.35 21.01 4.59
CA THR A 69 -8.80 20.83 4.65
C THR A 69 -9.20 20.13 5.94
N ASN A 70 -10.28 20.61 6.55
CA ASN A 70 -10.91 20.00 7.71
C ASN A 70 -9.97 19.86 8.93
N VAL A 71 -9.10 20.84 9.15
CA VAL A 71 -8.20 20.95 10.32
C VAL A 71 -8.71 21.98 11.32
N GLY A 72 -8.17 21.99 12.52
CA GLY A 72 -8.37 23.06 13.48
C GLY A 72 -7.69 24.35 12.99
N LYS A 73 -8.39 25.50 13.11
CA LYS A 73 -7.86 26.84 12.75
C LYS A 73 -7.54 27.63 13.99
N LEU A 74 -6.28 28.01 14.14
CA LEU A 74 -5.80 28.86 15.25
C LEU A 74 -6.19 30.32 15.07
N PRO A 75 -6.24 31.12 16.17
CA PRO A 75 -6.54 32.57 16.09
C PRO A 75 -5.57 33.37 15.22
N ASN A 76 -4.31 32.96 15.14
CA ASN A 76 -3.28 33.58 14.30
C ASN A 76 -3.37 33.17 12.80
N GLY A 77 -4.32 32.30 12.43
CA GLY A 77 -4.49 31.81 11.08
C GLY A 77 -3.75 30.51 10.76
N ASP A 78 -2.88 30.01 11.64
CA ASP A 78 -2.24 28.72 11.52
C ASP A 78 -3.22 27.57 11.71
N VAL A 79 -2.75 26.35 11.51
CA VAL A 79 -3.53 25.13 11.62
C VAL A 79 -3.02 24.22 12.74
N TRP A 80 -3.92 23.41 13.27
CA TRP A 80 -3.59 22.39 14.26
C TRP A 80 -4.44 21.13 14.03
N TRP A 81 -3.90 19.98 14.46
CA TRP A 81 -4.57 18.69 14.38
C TRP A 81 -4.05 17.75 15.50
N GLU A 82 -4.82 16.76 15.84
CA GLU A 82 -4.42 15.76 16.85
C GLU A 82 -3.18 14.98 16.42
N GLY A 83 -2.17 15.03 17.29
CA GLY A 83 -0.85 14.43 17.04
C GLY A 83 0.12 15.37 16.32
N HIS A 84 -0.21 16.67 16.20
CA HIS A 84 0.73 17.71 15.76
C HIS A 84 1.93 17.81 16.72
N ASP A 85 3.06 18.35 16.24
CA ASP A 85 4.26 18.55 17.08
C ASP A 85 4.03 19.56 18.24
N ASN A 86 3.19 20.58 18.03
CA ASN A 86 2.81 21.54 19.05
C ASN A 86 1.74 20.95 19.98
N LEU A 87 1.78 21.37 21.23
CA LEU A 87 0.73 21.06 22.20
C LEU A 87 -0.65 21.55 21.70
N PRO A 88 -1.74 20.94 22.21
CA PRO A 88 -3.07 21.45 21.93
C PRO A 88 -3.17 22.93 22.25
N PRO A 89 -3.80 23.75 21.40
CA PRO A 89 -4.04 25.15 21.72
C PRO A 89 -5.09 25.29 22.83
N ASP A 90 -5.04 26.36 23.60
CA ASP A 90 -6.07 26.67 24.60
C ASP A 90 -7.46 26.77 23.97
N GLU A 91 -7.52 27.33 22.75
CA GLU A 91 -8.72 27.37 21.91
C GLU A 91 -8.38 27.44 20.43
N CYS A 92 -9.27 26.91 19.59
CA CYS A 92 -9.25 27.09 18.15
C CYS A 92 -10.67 26.94 17.57
N LEU A 93 -10.85 27.14 16.27
CA LEU A 93 -12.03 26.68 15.56
C LEU A 93 -11.79 25.23 15.07
N ASP A 94 -12.73 24.36 15.34
CA ASP A 94 -12.68 22.99 14.79
C ASP A 94 -12.94 22.97 13.28
N TRP A 95 -12.87 21.79 12.69
CA TRP A 95 -13.11 21.59 11.25
C TRP A 95 -14.54 21.93 10.78
N LYS A 96 -15.49 22.11 11.72
CA LYS A 96 -16.85 22.60 11.46
C LYS A 96 -17.01 24.10 11.65
N GLY A 97 -15.93 24.79 12.08
CA GLY A 97 -15.95 26.21 12.40
C GLY A 97 -16.54 26.54 13.79
N GLN A 98 -16.65 25.56 14.68
CA GLN A 98 -17.12 25.74 16.05
C GLN A 98 -15.94 25.94 17.01
N LYS A 99 -16.18 26.65 18.12
CA LYS A 99 -15.16 26.82 19.15
C LYS A 99 -14.77 25.46 19.73
N TRP A 100 -13.49 25.19 19.78
CA TRP A 100 -12.90 23.96 20.33
C TRP A 100 -11.83 24.29 21.36
N THR A 101 -11.78 23.50 22.42
CA THR A 101 -10.76 23.51 23.46
C THR A 101 -10.32 22.08 23.75
N PRO A 102 -9.21 21.86 24.47
CA PRO A 102 -8.77 20.51 24.86
C PRO A 102 -9.81 19.68 25.63
N ASP A 103 -10.76 20.35 26.31
CA ASP A 103 -11.84 19.70 27.07
C ASP A 103 -13.05 19.35 26.19
N SER A 104 -13.03 19.64 24.89
CA SER A 104 -14.12 19.34 23.97
C SER A 104 -14.25 17.83 23.75
N GLU A 105 -15.49 17.31 23.72
CA GLU A 105 -15.76 15.89 23.43
C GLU A 105 -15.39 15.47 22.01
N THR A 106 -15.33 16.42 21.07
CA THR A 106 -15.02 16.19 19.68
C THR A 106 -13.57 16.57 19.37
N LYS A 107 -13.04 16.08 18.27
CA LYS A 107 -11.71 16.45 17.77
C LYS A 107 -11.75 17.77 17.00
N ALA A 108 -10.65 18.54 17.10
CA ALA A 108 -10.47 19.76 16.33
C ALA A 108 -10.35 19.49 14.84
N ALA A 109 -9.67 18.41 14.45
CA ALA A 109 -9.55 18.01 13.06
C ALA A 109 -10.45 16.81 12.71
N HIS A 110 -10.98 16.77 11.50
CA HIS A 110 -11.69 15.59 10.99
C HIS A 110 -10.73 14.40 10.84
N PRO A 111 -11.15 13.16 11.14
CA PRO A 111 -10.28 11.98 11.00
C PRO A 111 -9.71 11.77 9.58
N ASN A 112 -10.33 12.35 8.57
CA ASN A 112 -9.88 12.36 7.18
C ASN A 112 -9.49 13.77 6.69
N SER A 113 -8.99 14.61 7.59
CA SER A 113 -8.42 15.90 7.20
C SER A 113 -7.16 15.71 6.34
N ARG A 114 -6.96 16.60 5.39
CA ARG A 114 -5.95 16.47 4.35
C ARG A 114 -5.10 17.72 4.20
N PHE A 115 -3.92 17.51 3.60
CA PHE A 115 -3.10 18.58 3.06
C PHE A 115 -2.82 18.35 1.58
N THR A 116 -2.54 19.43 0.85
CA THR A 116 -1.85 19.36 -0.43
C THR A 116 -0.72 20.39 -0.44
N ALA A 117 0.45 19.97 -0.90
CA ALA A 117 1.66 20.81 -0.91
C ALA A 117 2.47 20.55 -2.20
N PRO A 118 3.24 21.52 -2.72
CA PRO A 118 4.09 21.32 -3.87
C PRO A 118 5.10 20.20 -3.67
N ALA A 119 5.20 19.28 -4.61
CA ALA A 119 6.09 18.12 -4.53
C ALA A 119 7.56 18.51 -4.36
N ARG A 120 7.99 19.60 -4.98
CA ARG A 120 9.36 20.14 -4.87
C ARG A 120 9.80 20.53 -3.46
N GLN A 121 8.85 20.68 -2.53
CA GLN A 121 9.16 20.97 -1.11
C GLN A 121 9.57 19.71 -0.35
N CYS A 122 9.37 18.52 -0.91
CA CYS A 122 9.73 17.26 -0.26
C CYS A 122 11.24 17.08 -0.21
N PRO A 123 11.87 16.89 0.97
CA PRO A 123 13.31 16.70 1.09
C PRO A 123 13.88 15.50 0.34
N SER A 124 13.03 14.49 0.04
CA SER A 124 13.40 13.28 -0.69
C SER A 124 12.92 13.27 -2.15
N ILE A 125 12.50 14.40 -2.69
CA ILE A 125 12.07 14.45 -4.09
C ILE A 125 13.22 14.07 -5.02
N ALA A 126 12.92 13.25 -6.04
CA ALA A 126 13.92 12.84 -7.01
C ALA A 126 14.36 14.05 -7.86
N PRO A 127 15.65 14.20 -8.19
CA PRO A 127 16.10 15.32 -9.02
C PRO A 127 15.42 15.38 -10.39
N ASN A 128 14.98 14.23 -10.91
CA ASN A 128 14.31 14.06 -12.20
C ASN A 128 12.81 13.74 -12.07
N TRP A 129 12.17 14.14 -10.98
CA TRP A 129 10.76 13.78 -10.73
C TRP A 129 9.78 14.34 -11.78
N GLU A 130 10.14 15.43 -12.46
CA GLU A 130 9.37 16.03 -13.56
C GLU A 130 9.76 15.51 -14.95
N ASP A 131 10.70 14.56 -15.05
CA ASP A 131 11.10 14.01 -16.34
C ASP A 131 9.89 13.27 -16.96
N PRO A 132 9.42 13.68 -18.15
CA PRO A 132 8.31 13.02 -18.83
C PRO A 132 8.63 11.57 -19.22
N ALA A 133 9.91 11.20 -19.27
CA ALA A 133 10.32 9.81 -19.41
C ALA A 133 9.95 8.98 -18.17
N GLY A 134 9.89 9.59 -17.00
CA GLY A 134 9.61 8.90 -15.73
C GLY A 134 10.79 8.07 -15.25
N VAL A 135 10.48 7.00 -14.52
CA VAL A 135 11.46 6.05 -13.98
C VAL A 135 11.12 4.61 -14.38
N PRO A 136 12.12 3.76 -14.64
CA PRO A 136 11.85 2.35 -14.94
C PRO A 136 11.39 1.60 -13.69
N LEU A 137 10.49 0.63 -13.87
CA LEU A 137 9.96 -0.18 -12.78
C LEU A 137 10.62 -1.56 -12.74
N ASP A 138 11.10 -1.95 -11.58
CA ASP A 138 11.62 -3.28 -11.27
C ASP A 138 10.61 -4.11 -10.43
N ALA A 139 9.73 -3.42 -9.69
CA ALA A 139 8.73 -4.06 -8.86
C ALA A 139 7.42 -3.27 -8.81
N ILE A 140 6.30 -3.98 -8.70
CA ILE A 140 4.97 -3.47 -8.38
C ILE A 140 4.55 -4.12 -7.08
N LEU A 141 4.15 -3.31 -6.09
CA LEU A 141 3.71 -3.79 -4.80
C LEU A 141 2.24 -3.41 -4.59
N PHE A 142 1.37 -4.41 -4.61
CA PHE A 142 0.01 -4.27 -4.12
C PHE A 142 -0.03 -4.43 -2.61
N GLY A 143 -0.96 -3.78 -1.95
CA GLY A 143 -1.14 -3.87 -0.51
C GLY A 143 -2.61 -3.86 -0.11
N GLY A 144 -2.98 -4.72 0.83
CA GLY A 144 -4.32 -4.77 1.40
C GLY A 144 -4.22 -5.01 2.91
N ARG A 145 -5.27 -4.59 3.63
CA ARG A 145 -5.39 -4.87 5.06
C ARG A 145 -6.20 -6.15 5.24
N ARG A 146 -5.55 -7.20 5.76
CA ARG A 146 -6.20 -8.48 6.09
C ARG A 146 -5.70 -8.94 7.46
N ALA A 147 -6.62 -9.04 8.43
CA ALA A 147 -6.28 -9.58 9.75
C ALA A 147 -5.86 -11.06 9.66
N HIS A 148 -6.40 -11.78 8.69
CA HIS A 148 -6.14 -13.20 8.47
C HIS A 148 -5.85 -13.50 7.00
N LEU A 149 -5.50 -14.74 6.69
CA LEU A 149 -5.32 -15.33 5.37
C LEU A 149 -4.04 -14.90 4.65
N THR A 150 -3.90 -13.61 4.32
CA THR A 150 -2.82 -13.13 3.45
C THR A 150 -1.50 -13.06 4.20
N PRO A 151 -0.43 -13.72 3.71
CA PRO A 151 0.91 -13.61 4.30
C PRO A 151 1.46 -12.19 4.29
N LEU A 152 2.54 -11.97 5.07
CA LEU A 152 3.25 -10.69 5.15
C LEU A 152 3.65 -10.16 3.77
N ILE A 153 4.13 -11.05 2.91
CA ILE A 153 4.53 -10.73 1.53
C ILE A 153 4.44 -11.98 0.65
N THR A 154 3.94 -11.80 -0.56
CA THR A 154 3.88 -12.84 -1.59
C THR A 154 4.34 -12.25 -2.92
N GLN A 155 5.23 -12.93 -3.63
CA GLN A 155 5.63 -12.61 -5.01
C GLN A 155 4.80 -13.45 -5.98
N SER A 156 4.32 -12.86 -7.07
CA SER A 156 3.66 -13.60 -8.15
C SER A 156 4.62 -14.52 -8.89
N PHE A 157 4.10 -15.62 -9.46
CA PHE A 157 4.90 -16.52 -10.29
C PHE A 157 5.33 -15.88 -11.61
N ASN A 158 4.43 -15.08 -12.20
CA ASN A 158 4.65 -14.38 -13.46
C ASN A 158 3.71 -13.16 -13.55
N TRP A 159 3.74 -12.44 -14.66
CA TRP A 159 2.90 -11.27 -14.90
C TRP A 159 1.40 -11.58 -14.81
N GLN A 160 0.92 -12.63 -15.48
CA GLN A 160 -0.49 -13.01 -15.48
C GLN A 160 -0.98 -13.33 -14.06
N HIS A 161 -0.21 -14.11 -13.30
CA HIS A 161 -0.50 -14.39 -11.90
C HIS A 161 -0.48 -13.10 -11.04
N GLY A 162 0.43 -12.17 -11.32
CA GLY A 162 0.48 -10.87 -10.65
C GLY A 162 -0.76 -10.02 -10.93
N VAL A 163 -1.25 -10.03 -12.17
CA VAL A 163 -2.53 -9.38 -12.53
C VAL A 163 -3.69 -10.04 -11.78
N PHE A 164 -3.70 -11.37 -11.67
CA PHE A 164 -4.71 -12.07 -10.89
C PHE A 164 -4.66 -11.68 -9.40
N MET A 165 -3.48 -11.64 -8.79
CA MET A 165 -3.31 -11.19 -7.39
C MET A 165 -3.85 -9.77 -7.17
N GLY A 166 -3.52 -8.85 -8.06
CA GLY A 166 -4.04 -7.48 -8.01
C GLY A 166 -5.55 -7.39 -8.24
N ALA A 167 -6.07 -8.15 -9.22
CA ALA A 167 -7.50 -8.16 -9.55
C ALA A 167 -8.36 -8.74 -8.42
N THR A 168 -7.84 -9.72 -7.67
CA THR A 168 -8.57 -10.38 -6.57
C THR A 168 -8.22 -9.81 -5.19
N MET A 169 -7.39 -8.79 -5.14
CA MET A 169 -7.02 -8.14 -3.88
C MET A 169 -8.24 -7.73 -3.08
N ALA A 170 -8.18 -7.95 -1.78
CA ALA A 170 -9.22 -7.54 -0.84
C ALA A 170 -8.62 -6.81 0.36
N SER A 171 -9.36 -5.88 0.92
CA SER A 171 -8.94 -5.09 2.06
C SER A 171 -10.09 -4.91 3.05
N GLU A 172 -9.78 -4.91 4.33
CA GLU A 172 -10.74 -4.64 5.38
C GLU A 172 -11.03 -3.14 5.48
N THR A 173 -12.30 -2.81 5.74
CA THR A 173 -12.75 -1.44 5.95
C THR A 173 -12.15 -0.85 7.24
N THR A 174 -11.93 0.47 7.22
CA THR A 174 -11.37 1.23 8.34
C THR A 174 -12.35 2.27 8.85
N ALA A 175 -12.11 2.79 10.06
CA ALA A 175 -12.90 3.89 10.64
C ALA A 175 -12.87 5.19 9.79
N ALA A 176 -11.91 5.35 8.90
CA ALA A 176 -11.84 6.50 7.98
C ALA A 176 -12.86 6.41 6.82
N GLN A 177 -13.44 5.25 6.57
CA GLN A 177 -14.48 5.06 5.56
C GLN A 177 -15.85 5.41 6.15
N GLN A 178 -16.50 6.41 5.60
CA GLN A 178 -17.83 6.83 6.06
C GLN A 178 -18.87 5.73 5.76
N GLY A 179 -19.65 5.36 6.78
CA GLY A 179 -20.88 4.55 6.62
C GLY A 179 -20.70 3.03 6.60
N GLY A 180 -19.53 2.49 6.90
CA GLY A 180 -19.29 1.04 6.93
C GLY A 180 -18.86 0.51 8.31
N ASN A 181 -19.16 -0.75 8.61
CA ASN A 181 -18.58 -1.44 9.75
C ASN A 181 -17.08 -1.61 9.55
N VAL A 182 -16.29 -1.39 10.60
CA VAL A 182 -14.84 -1.61 10.60
C VAL A 182 -14.54 -3.12 10.51
N GLY A 183 -13.51 -3.49 9.75
CA GLY A 183 -13.07 -4.89 9.65
C GLY A 183 -13.84 -5.74 8.65
N VAL A 184 -14.74 -5.17 7.86
CA VAL A 184 -15.42 -5.90 6.79
C VAL A 184 -14.50 -6.03 5.57
N VAL A 185 -14.25 -7.25 5.15
CA VAL A 185 -13.45 -7.54 3.95
C VAL A 185 -14.25 -7.17 2.70
N ARG A 186 -13.67 -6.33 1.85
CA ARG A 186 -14.23 -5.98 0.53
C ARG A 186 -13.18 -6.18 -0.56
N ARG A 187 -13.62 -6.54 -1.76
CA ARG A 187 -12.75 -6.56 -2.93
C ARG A 187 -12.39 -5.14 -3.32
N ASP A 188 -11.10 -4.93 -3.56
CA ASP A 188 -10.55 -3.65 -3.96
C ASP A 188 -9.46 -3.86 -5.03
N PRO A 189 -9.87 -4.30 -6.23
CA PRO A 189 -8.94 -4.71 -7.27
C PRO A 189 -7.92 -3.62 -7.56
N MET A 190 -6.63 -3.94 -7.37
CA MET A 190 -5.47 -3.05 -7.60
C MET A 190 -5.57 -1.69 -6.87
N ALA A 191 -6.41 -1.59 -5.80
CA ALA A 191 -6.79 -0.35 -5.13
C ALA A 191 -7.39 0.72 -6.07
N MET A 192 -7.99 0.29 -7.19
CA MET A 192 -8.45 1.16 -8.27
C MET A 192 -9.97 1.28 -8.36
N LEU A 193 -10.74 0.53 -7.55
CA LEU A 193 -12.18 0.48 -7.69
C LEU A 193 -12.88 1.85 -7.69
N PRO A 194 -12.53 2.81 -6.81
CA PRO A 194 -13.15 4.13 -6.82
C PRO A 194 -12.75 5.02 -8.01
N PHE A 195 -11.70 4.65 -8.73
CA PHE A 195 -11.09 5.46 -9.79
C PHE A 195 -11.35 4.91 -11.19
N CYS A 196 -11.90 3.70 -11.32
CA CYS A 196 -12.20 3.08 -12.60
C CYS A 196 -13.65 3.40 -13.01
N GLY A 197 -13.82 4.37 -13.90
CA GLY A 197 -15.13 4.83 -14.39
C GLY A 197 -15.76 3.94 -15.48
N TYR A 198 -15.25 2.73 -15.71
CA TYR A 198 -15.72 1.77 -16.70
C TYR A 198 -15.68 0.34 -16.12
N ASN A 199 -16.05 -0.67 -16.91
CA ASN A 199 -16.05 -2.04 -16.43
C ASN A 199 -14.64 -2.50 -16.04
N MET A 200 -14.46 -2.91 -14.81
CA MET A 200 -13.16 -3.28 -14.25
C MET A 200 -12.51 -4.47 -14.98
N ALA A 201 -13.31 -5.34 -15.60
CA ALA A 201 -12.79 -6.44 -16.42
C ALA A 201 -12.01 -5.94 -17.66
N ASP A 202 -12.38 -4.79 -18.21
CA ASP A 202 -11.64 -4.17 -19.33
C ASP A 202 -10.27 -3.65 -18.84
N TYR A 203 -10.21 -3.13 -17.61
CA TYR A 203 -8.94 -2.76 -16.96
C TYR A 203 -8.04 -3.98 -16.73
N PHE A 204 -8.60 -5.10 -16.26
CA PHE A 204 -7.86 -6.37 -16.13
C PHE A 204 -7.33 -6.86 -17.48
N SER A 205 -8.17 -6.78 -18.52
CA SER A 205 -7.79 -7.15 -19.89
C SER A 205 -6.62 -6.30 -20.39
N HIS A 206 -6.63 -5.00 -20.09
CA HIS A 206 -5.53 -4.10 -20.41
C HIS A 206 -4.22 -4.53 -19.72
N TRP A 207 -4.25 -4.78 -18.41
CA TRP A 207 -3.09 -5.27 -17.68
C TRP A 207 -2.53 -6.57 -18.26
N LEU A 208 -3.40 -7.53 -18.58
CA LEU A 208 -2.99 -8.79 -19.20
C LEU A 208 -2.32 -8.55 -20.56
N ALA A 209 -2.93 -7.71 -21.40
CA ALA A 209 -2.40 -7.37 -22.72
C ALA A 209 -1.04 -6.65 -22.67
N MET A 210 -0.80 -5.85 -21.61
CA MET A 210 0.48 -5.18 -21.40
C MET A 210 1.62 -6.19 -21.20
N GLY A 211 1.38 -7.32 -20.57
CA GLY A 211 2.39 -8.37 -20.37
C GLY A 211 3.04 -8.86 -21.65
N ALA A 212 2.28 -8.92 -22.75
CA ALA A 212 2.82 -9.29 -24.07
C ALA A 212 3.69 -8.21 -24.72
N LYS A 213 3.59 -6.95 -24.26
CA LYS A 213 4.33 -5.80 -24.81
C LYS A 213 5.61 -5.49 -24.01
N ILE A 214 5.71 -5.99 -22.79
CA ILE A 214 6.84 -5.72 -21.89
C ILE A 214 7.86 -6.85 -22.04
N LYS A 215 9.07 -6.53 -22.47
CA LYS A 215 10.15 -7.52 -22.64
C LYS A 215 10.65 -8.05 -21.29
N ASN A 216 10.81 -7.14 -20.32
CA ASN A 216 11.27 -7.46 -18.97
C ASN A 216 10.24 -6.90 -17.97
N PRO A 217 9.17 -7.65 -17.67
CA PRO A 217 8.14 -7.18 -16.77
C PRO A 217 8.67 -7.03 -15.33
N PRO A 218 8.27 -5.97 -14.62
CA PRO A 218 8.55 -5.85 -13.20
C PRO A 218 7.94 -7.02 -12.44
N LYS A 219 8.57 -7.42 -11.34
CA LYS A 219 7.99 -8.44 -10.46
C LYS A 219 6.82 -7.84 -9.69
N ILE A 220 5.76 -8.61 -9.50
CA ILE A 220 4.56 -8.18 -8.80
C ILE A 220 4.50 -8.87 -7.43
N PHE A 221 4.22 -8.08 -6.40
CA PHE A 221 4.12 -8.52 -5.02
C PHE A 221 2.79 -8.10 -4.40
N LEU A 222 2.38 -8.81 -3.36
CA LEU A 222 1.25 -8.46 -2.50
C LEU A 222 1.73 -8.47 -1.05
N ALA A 223 1.65 -7.33 -0.35
CA ALA A 223 2.02 -7.20 1.05
C ALA A 223 0.80 -7.05 1.96
N ASN A 224 0.91 -7.59 3.16
CA ASN A 224 -0.07 -7.43 4.23
C ASN A 224 0.61 -7.18 5.58
N TRP A 225 0.62 -5.92 6.02
CA TRP A 225 1.22 -5.49 7.30
C TRP A 225 0.31 -5.74 8.52
N PHE A 226 -0.92 -6.23 8.33
CA PHE A 226 -2.01 -6.16 9.29
C PHE A 226 -2.46 -7.53 9.79
N ARG A 227 -1.69 -8.58 9.54
CA ARG A 227 -2.01 -9.91 10.03
C ARG A 227 -2.01 -9.93 11.55
N GLN A 228 -3.02 -10.58 12.12
CA GLN A 228 -3.25 -10.66 13.58
C GLN A 228 -3.14 -12.10 14.05
N SER A 229 -2.71 -12.24 15.30
CA SER A 229 -2.82 -13.47 16.06
C SER A 229 -4.27 -13.76 16.48
N LYS A 230 -4.51 -14.92 17.06
CA LYS A 230 -5.85 -15.33 17.53
C LYS A 230 -6.45 -14.40 18.58
N ASP A 231 -5.62 -13.70 19.34
CA ASP A 231 -6.01 -12.70 20.36
C ASP A 231 -6.08 -11.27 19.80
N GLY A 232 -6.07 -11.11 18.47
CA GLY A 232 -6.28 -9.83 17.78
C GLY A 232 -5.08 -8.88 17.80
N LYS A 233 -3.90 -9.34 18.21
CA LYS A 233 -2.68 -8.51 18.19
C LYS A 233 -2.01 -8.58 16.84
N TYR A 234 -1.51 -7.44 16.35
CA TYR A 234 -0.72 -7.42 15.12
C TYR A 234 0.56 -8.24 15.29
N LEU A 235 0.81 -9.13 14.33
CA LEU A 235 2.00 -9.96 14.30
C LEU A 235 3.23 -9.19 13.81
N TRP A 236 3.05 -8.28 12.84
CA TRP A 236 4.12 -7.43 12.35
C TRP A 236 4.25 -6.16 13.22
N PRO A 237 5.48 -5.73 13.59
CA PRO A 237 5.66 -4.62 14.52
C PRO A 237 5.11 -3.27 14.05
N GLY A 238 4.97 -3.11 12.73
CA GLY A 238 4.38 -1.92 12.13
C GLY A 238 5.26 -1.19 11.15
N TYR A 239 4.82 -0.01 10.79
CA TYR A 239 5.37 0.81 9.71
C TYR A 239 6.88 1.00 9.75
N GLY A 240 7.47 1.20 10.93
CA GLY A 240 8.91 1.44 11.07
C GLY A 240 9.79 0.30 10.54
N ASP A 241 9.24 -0.91 10.43
CA ASP A 241 9.97 -2.12 10.04
C ASP A 241 9.60 -2.65 8.65
N ASN A 242 8.65 -1.99 7.95
CA ASN A 242 8.23 -2.39 6.60
C ASN A 242 9.39 -2.40 5.60
N MET A 243 10.40 -1.55 5.82
CA MET A 243 11.59 -1.52 4.96
C MET A 243 12.35 -2.84 4.91
N ARG A 244 12.27 -3.68 5.94
CA ARG A 244 12.88 -5.01 5.97
C ARG A 244 12.30 -5.92 4.89
N VAL A 245 10.99 -5.85 4.70
CA VAL A 245 10.29 -6.57 3.63
C VAL A 245 10.59 -5.95 2.27
N LEU A 246 10.68 -4.62 2.17
CA LEU A 246 11.06 -3.95 0.92
C LEU A 246 12.48 -4.31 0.48
N LEU A 247 13.42 -4.53 1.40
CA LEU A 247 14.75 -5.03 1.07
C LEU A 247 14.69 -6.43 0.42
N TRP A 248 13.87 -7.34 0.96
CA TRP A 248 13.65 -8.64 0.33
C TRP A 248 13.04 -8.48 -1.08
N ILE A 249 12.10 -7.55 -1.28
CA ILE A 249 11.54 -7.25 -2.62
C ILE A 249 12.64 -6.78 -3.58
N LEU A 250 13.54 -5.89 -3.13
CA LEU A 250 14.68 -5.42 -3.94
C LEU A 250 15.62 -6.57 -4.32
N ASP A 251 15.93 -7.45 -3.37
CA ASP A 251 16.74 -8.63 -3.65
C ASP A 251 16.03 -9.54 -4.68
N ARG A 252 14.73 -9.76 -4.54
CA ARG A 252 13.96 -10.54 -5.51
C ARG A 252 13.93 -9.88 -6.89
N ALA A 253 13.81 -8.56 -6.97
CA ALA A 253 13.88 -7.82 -8.23
C ALA A 253 15.22 -8.02 -8.94
N GLN A 254 16.32 -8.12 -8.16
CA GLN A 254 17.66 -8.39 -8.67
C GLN A 254 17.96 -9.89 -8.93
N GLY A 255 16.99 -10.79 -8.77
CA GLY A 255 17.19 -12.23 -8.91
C GLY A 255 17.86 -12.92 -7.72
N LYS A 256 17.96 -12.22 -6.58
CA LYS A 256 18.52 -12.70 -5.31
C LYS A 256 17.39 -12.97 -4.30
N GLY A 257 17.76 -13.15 -3.03
CA GLY A 257 16.80 -13.33 -1.93
C GLY A 257 16.24 -14.76 -1.86
N ALA A 258 16.38 -15.40 -0.71
CA ALA A 258 15.89 -16.74 -0.49
C ALA A 258 14.34 -16.77 -0.50
N ALA A 259 13.78 -17.75 -1.19
CA ALA A 259 12.35 -17.85 -1.39
C ALA A 259 11.91 -19.30 -1.57
N VAL A 260 10.66 -19.57 -1.27
CA VAL A 260 10.01 -20.88 -1.40
C VAL A 260 8.67 -20.73 -2.12
N GLU A 261 8.37 -21.64 -3.02
CA GLU A 261 7.06 -21.69 -3.67
C GLU A 261 5.99 -22.17 -2.71
N SER A 262 4.82 -21.55 -2.80
CA SER A 262 3.61 -21.92 -2.09
C SER A 262 2.43 -22.01 -3.07
N PRO A 263 1.27 -22.54 -2.67
CA PRO A 263 0.10 -22.58 -3.54
C PRO A 263 -0.37 -21.21 -4.06
N ILE A 264 -0.04 -20.15 -3.35
CA ILE A 264 -0.54 -18.79 -3.63
C ILE A 264 0.50 -17.86 -4.27
N GLY A 265 1.72 -18.31 -4.45
CA GLY A 265 2.85 -17.52 -4.96
C GLY A 265 4.15 -17.90 -4.28
N THR A 266 5.19 -17.13 -4.51
CA THR A 266 6.51 -17.33 -3.90
C THR A 266 6.61 -16.49 -2.62
N LEU A 267 6.96 -17.13 -1.51
CA LEU A 267 7.12 -16.52 -0.19
C LEU A 267 8.61 -16.42 0.17
N PRO A 268 9.03 -15.48 1.05
CA PRO A 268 10.36 -15.55 1.65
C PRO A 268 10.50 -16.85 2.46
N THR A 269 11.69 -17.42 2.49
CA THR A 269 12.03 -18.38 3.56
C THR A 269 12.02 -17.64 4.90
N LYS A 270 11.86 -18.36 6.01
CA LYS A 270 11.71 -17.76 7.35
C LYS A 270 12.84 -16.80 7.74
N ASP A 271 14.02 -17.02 7.20
CA ASP A 271 15.24 -16.25 7.49
C ASP A 271 15.55 -15.20 6.39
N ALA A 272 14.73 -15.10 5.35
CA ALA A 272 14.99 -14.21 4.21
C ALA A 272 14.65 -12.75 4.48
N VAL A 273 13.82 -12.47 5.47
CA VAL A 273 13.53 -11.11 5.95
C VAL A 273 14.32 -10.90 7.23
N ASP A 274 15.22 -9.93 7.23
CA ASP A 274 16.01 -9.59 8.42
C ASP A 274 15.08 -9.03 9.51
N VAL A 275 14.92 -9.79 10.58
CA VAL A 275 14.18 -9.41 11.79
C VAL A 275 15.11 -9.13 12.98
N GLY A 276 16.42 -9.01 12.74
CA GLY A 276 17.41 -8.71 13.78
C GLY A 276 17.04 -7.46 14.58
N GLY A 277 17.12 -7.56 15.90
CA GLY A 277 16.71 -6.48 16.82
C GLY A 277 15.21 -6.28 16.99
N LEU A 278 14.36 -7.10 16.34
CA LEU A 278 12.93 -7.15 16.60
C LEU A 278 12.62 -8.23 17.64
N ASN A 279 11.62 -7.99 18.45
CA ASN A 279 11.11 -9.01 19.40
C ASN A 279 10.12 -9.94 18.69
N LEU A 280 10.56 -10.55 17.58
CA LEU A 280 9.78 -11.52 16.81
C LEU A 280 10.37 -12.91 16.94
N SER A 281 9.58 -13.86 17.44
CA SER A 281 9.98 -15.26 17.49
C SER A 281 9.89 -15.92 16.10
N SER A 282 10.64 -17.00 15.88
CA SER A 282 10.52 -17.82 14.67
C SER A 282 9.09 -18.30 14.43
N GLN A 283 8.34 -18.61 15.49
CA GLN A 283 6.95 -19.03 15.40
C GLN A 283 6.03 -17.92 14.85
N VAL A 284 6.26 -16.66 15.25
CA VAL A 284 5.51 -15.50 14.71
C VAL A 284 5.84 -15.30 13.22
N MET A 285 7.10 -15.48 12.83
CA MET A 285 7.47 -15.43 11.40
C MET A 285 6.84 -16.57 10.59
N GLU A 286 6.79 -17.77 11.12
CA GLU A 286 6.09 -18.90 10.49
C GLU A 286 4.59 -18.59 10.33
N GLU A 287 3.95 -18.01 11.34
CA GLU A 287 2.55 -17.58 11.27
C GLU A 287 2.35 -16.47 10.23
N LEU A 288 3.22 -15.45 10.18
CA LEU A 288 3.19 -14.37 9.20
C LEU A 288 3.31 -14.86 7.76
N LEU A 289 4.00 -15.98 7.52
CA LEU A 289 4.23 -16.55 6.20
C LEU A 289 3.34 -17.78 5.91
N SER A 290 2.50 -18.19 6.86
CA SER A 290 1.68 -19.40 6.71
C SER A 290 0.57 -19.23 5.67
N VAL A 291 0.24 -20.35 5.01
CA VAL A 291 -0.87 -20.47 4.06
C VAL A 291 -1.83 -21.54 4.59
N ASP A 292 -2.98 -21.10 5.09
CA ASP A 292 -4.02 -22.02 5.60
C ASP A 292 -4.91 -22.49 4.47
N ARG A 293 -4.94 -23.80 4.21
CA ARG A 293 -5.69 -24.41 3.12
C ARG A 293 -7.19 -24.12 3.23
N GLY A 294 -7.80 -24.35 4.38
CA GLY A 294 -9.25 -24.20 4.55
C GLY A 294 -9.71 -22.75 4.38
N ALA A 295 -8.91 -21.80 4.90
CA ALA A 295 -9.17 -20.38 4.70
C ALA A 295 -9.07 -19.99 3.21
N TRP A 296 -8.11 -20.54 2.47
CA TRP A 296 -7.97 -20.30 1.04
C TRP A 296 -9.07 -20.96 0.20
N GLU A 297 -9.60 -22.11 0.59
CA GLU A 297 -10.80 -22.68 -0.06
C GLU A 297 -12.00 -21.74 0.05
N THR A 298 -12.20 -21.10 1.21
CA THR A 298 -13.23 -20.09 1.43
C THR A 298 -12.98 -18.84 0.58
N GLU A 299 -11.74 -18.37 0.52
CA GLU A 299 -11.33 -17.19 -0.27
C GLU A 299 -11.58 -17.41 -1.78
N ILE A 300 -11.29 -18.63 -2.28
CA ILE A 300 -11.56 -18.99 -3.69
C ILE A 300 -13.06 -18.90 -4.00
N ALA A 301 -13.92 -19.36 -3.10
CA ALA A 301 -15.37 -19.25 -3.28
C ALA A 301 -15.84 -17.78 -3.28
N ASP A 302 -15.18 -16.91 -2.52
CA ASP A 302 -15.48 -15.48 -2.54
C ASP A 302 -14.93 -14.78 -3.81
N ILE A 303 -13.78 -15.19 -4.32
CA ILE A 303 -13.26 -14.78 -5.64
C ILE A 303 -14.27 -15.14 -6.74
N ASP A 304 -14.88 -16.33 -6.69
CA ASP A 304 -15.90 -16.74 -7.66
C ASP A 304 -17.11 -15.81 -7.66
N LYS A 305 -17.60 -15.43 -6.47
CA LYS A 305 -18.71 -14.48 -6.35
C LYS A 305 -18.33 -13.11 -6.93
N PHE A 306 -17.10 -12.66 -6.66
CA PHE A 306 -16.60 -11.42 -7.22
C PHE A 306 -16.49 -11.47 -8.75
N PHE A 307 -15.91 -12.54 -9.30
CA PHE A 307 -15.75 -12.71 -10.73
C PHE A 307 -17.09 -12.87 -11.48
N ALA A 308 -18.10 -13.43 -10.85
CA ALA A 308 -19.43 -13.55 -11.43
C ALA A 308 -20.05 -12.18 -11.82
N GLN A 309 -19.66 -11.10 -11.15
CA GLN A 309 -20.14 -9.74 -11.44
C GLN A 309 -19.75 -9.26 -12.85
N PHE A 310 -18.68 -9.79 -13.42
CA PHE A 310 -18.17 -9.39 -14.73
C PHE A 310 -18.77 -10.20 -15.89
N GLY A 311 -19.41 -11.32 -15.61
CA GLY A 311 -20.04 -12.18 -16.62
C GLY A 311 -19.09 -12.54 -17.76
N ALA A 312 -19.54 -12.36 -18.99
CA ALA A 312 -18.74 -12.65 -20.18
C ALA A 312 -17.54 -11.72 -20.41
N ARG A 313 -17.45 -10.61 -19.69
CA ARG A 313 -16.29 -9.67 -19.79
C ARG A 313 -15.08 -10.14 -19.00
N LEU A 314 -15.27 -11.08 -18.04
CA LEU A 314 -14.13 -11.59 -17.27
C LEU A 314 -13.09 -12.23 -18.20
N PRO A 315 -11.81 -11.78 -18.18
CA PRO A 315 -10.77 -12.40 -19.02
C PRO A 315 -10.57 -13.87 -18.69
N ALA A 316 -10.53 -14.73 -19.71
CA ALA A 316 -10.31 -16.16 -19.55
C ALA A 316 -9.01 -16.48 -18.78
N ALA A 317 -7.97 -15.65 -18.93
CA ALA A 317 -6.71 -15.79 -18.22
C ALA A 317 -6.88 -15.69 -16.69
N LEU A 318 -7.75 -14.77 -16.19
CA LEU A 318 -8.01 -14.68 -14.75
C LEU A 318 -8.80 -15.86 -14.21
N LYS A 319 -9.72 -16.41 -15.01
CA LYS A 319 -10.42 -17.66 -14.68
C LYS A 319 -9.45 -18.83 -14.61
N ALA A 320 -8.53 -18.92 -15.56
CA ALA A 320 -7.49 -19.95 -15.55
C ALA A 320 -6.58 -19.86 -14.31
N GLU A 321 -6.18 -18.64 -13.89
CA GLU A 321 -5.40 -18.46 -12.65
C GLU A 321 -6.17 -18.87 -11.40
N ARG A 322 -7.47 -18.55 -11.34
CA ARG A 322 -8.34 -19.00 -10.25
C ARG A 322 -8.44 -20.52 -10.19
N ASP A 323 -8.60 -21.19 -11.32
CA ASP A 323 -8.67 -22.66 -11.41
C ASP A 323 -7.32 -23.29 -11.02
N ALA A 324 -6.22 -22.68 -11.45
CA ALA A 324 -4.87 -23.08 -11.06
C ALA A 324 -4.62 -22.91 -9.55
N LEU A 325 -5.08 -21.82 -8.96
CA LEU A 325 -5.02 -21.61 -7.50
C LEU A 325 -5.79 -22.70 -6.75
N ALA A 326 -7.03 -22.99 -7.19
CA ALA A 326 -7.84 -24.05 -6.57
C ALA A 326 -7.16 -25.42 -6.67
N ALA A 327 -6.51 -25.72 -7.81
CA ALA A 327 -5.76 -26.95 -7.98
C ALA A 327 -4.52 -27.03 -7.08
N ARG A 328 -3.78 -25.93 -6.90
CA ARG A 328 -2.61 -25.86 -6.01
C ARG A 328 -3.03 -26.01 -4.53
N ILE A 329 -4.09 -25.35 -4.10
CA ILE A 329 -4.60 -25.44 -2.72
C ILE A 329 -5.08 -26.86 -2.38
N LYS A 330 -5.68 -27.58 -3.33
CA LYS A 330 -6.09 -28.99 -3.13
C LYS A 330 -4.91 -29.95 -2.95
N LYS A 331 -3.74 -29.63 -3.52
CA LYS A 331 -2.53 -30.45 -3.45
C LYS A 331 -1.66 -30.16 -2.23
N ALA A 332 -1.80 -28.97 -1.61
CA ALA A 332 -1.08 -28.54 -0.42
C ALA A 332 -1.72 -29.11 0.84
#